data_c8ecd6fe6b85e6d19d7711064742be7b
#
_entry.id   c8ecd6fe6b85e6d19d7711064742be7b
#
_cell.length_a   1.000
_cell.length_b   1.000
_cell.length_c   1.000
_cell.angle_alpha   90.00
_cell.angle_beta   90.00
_cell.angle_gamma   90.00
#
_symmetry.space_group_name_H-M   'P 1'
#
loop_
_entity.id
_entity.type
_entity.pdbx_description
1 polymer ?
#
loop_
_entity_poly.entity_id
_entity_poly.type
_entity_poly.pdbx_seq_one_letter_code
_entity_poly.pdbx_strand_id
1 'polypeptide(L)'
;MNPFRIFRQPNKVRHALYAIGALAASFAITSVPAIADDSKQLGKTPVAIAIHGGAGTILKSSMTPEKEADYKSVLTQAVQHGYALLQKGEKGEVAVVETIKILESSPLFNAGIGAVYTFDGEHELDASIMHGGSKNAGAVAGVKTIRSPIEAALLVMNESPHVMLSGRGAEDYAKENGLEQVDNTVFDTEFRKQALDKAKARMQQVSSGYGSQQGNERFGTVGAVVLDQGGNIVAGTSTGGMTAKRYGRIGDSPVIGAGTYADNESCAVSATGHGEYFIRYNVAADICARMKYQGLTLNDAANTVVNDVLVKAGGDGGVIAIDAKGNVAMPFNSAGMYRASVDINGKVKVAIYKD
;
A
#
# COMPACT_ATOMS: atom_id res chain seq x y z
N MET A 1 39.96 14.87 7.34
CA MET A 1 40.55 13.55 7.64
C MET A 1 39.45 12.51 7.45
N ASN A 2 39.50 11.74 6.38
CA ASN A 2 38.45 10.81 5.98
C ASN A 2 39.03 9.40 5.99
N PRO A 3 38.55 8.47 6.78
CA PRO A 3 39.03 7.09 6.75
C PRO A 3 37.93 6.10 6.39
N PHE A 4 37.63 5.90 5.09
CA PHE A 4 37.11 4.62 4.59
C PHE A 4 37.40 4.50 3.10
N ARG A 5 38.60 4.00 2.78
CA ARG A 5 38.93 3.43 1.49
C ARG A 5 38.80 1.92 1.58
N ILE A 6 37.81 1.35 0.91
CA ILE A 6 37.71 -0.10 0.73
C ILE A 6 38.52 -0.49 -0.51
N PHE A 7 39.51 -1.35 -0.32
CA PHE A 7 40.38 -1.94 -1.32
C PHE A 7 39.61 -2.89 -2.24
N ARG A 8 39.60 -2.59 -3.54
CA ARG A 8 39.32 -3.60 -4.59
C ARG A 8 40.60 -4.32 -4.96
N GLN A 9 40.65 -5.63 -4.85
CA GLN A 9 41.67 -6.48 -5.43
C GLN A 9 41.26 -6.96 -6.84
N PRO A 10 42.17 -7.00 -7.83
CA PRO A 10 41.85 -7.50 -9.17
C PRO A 10 42.05 -9.03 -9.23
N ASN A 11 41.02 -9.74 -9.70
CA ASN A 11 41.08 -11.16 -10.02
C ASN A 11 41.95 -11.39 -11.29
N LYS A 12 43.06 -12.13 -11.12
CA LYS A 12 43.87 -12.63 -12.22
C LYS A 12 43.20 -13.86 -12.86
N VAL A 13 42.81 -13.76 -14.11
CA VAL A 13 42.42 -14.89 -14.95
C VAL A 13 43.67 -15.65 -15.41
N ARG A 14 43.77 -16.92 -15.03
CA ARG A 14 44.78 -17.85 -15.57
C ARG A 14 44.20 -18.58 -16.79
N HIS A 15 44.80 -18.37 -17.93
CA HIS A 15 44.55 -19.16 -19.14
C HIS A 15 45.30 -20.51 -19.00
N ALA A 16 44.55 -21.60 -19.12
CA ALA A 16 45.13 -22.94 -19.32
C ALA A 16 44.85 -23.37 -20.78
N LEU A 17 45.90 -23.51 -21.54
CA LEU A 17 45.86 -24.15 -22.86
C LEU A 17 45.77 -25.66 -22.68
N TYR A 18 44.83 -26.31 -23.32
CA TYR A 18 44.80 -27.77 -23.51
C TYR A 18 44.84 -28.10 -25.00
N ALA A 19 45.77 -28.97 -25.33
CA ALA A 19 46.06 -29.46 -26.69
C ALA A 19 44.94 -30.39 -27.19
N ILE A 20 44.61 -30.25 -28.49
CA ILE A 20 43.61 -31.04 -29.18
C ILE A 20 44.27 -32.33 -29.69
N GLY A 21 43.79 -33.46 -29.19
CA GLY A 21 44.04 -34.77 -29.80
C GLY A 21 42.84 -35.20 -30.63
N ALA A 22 43.03 -35.31 -31.95
CA ALA A 22 42.00 -35.79 -32.84
C ALA A 22 41.86 -37.31 -32.78
N LEU A 23 40.72 -37.83 -32.39
CA LEU A 23 40.34 -39.21 -32.57
C LEU A 23 39.08 -39.27 -33.45
N ALA A 24 39.22 -39.81 -34.65
CA ALA A 24 38.09 -40.04 -35.56
C ALA A 24 37.31 -41.29 -35.10
N ALA A 25 36.12 -41.14 -34.64
CA ALA A 25 35.17 -42.22 -34.37
C ALA A 25 33.99 -42.09 -35.33
N SER A 26 33.76 -43.11 -36.16
CA SER A 26 32.62 -43.26 -37.06
C SER A 26 31.33 -43.43 -36.26
N PHE A 27 30.43 -42.49 -36.31
CA PHE A 27 29.12 -42.60 -35.70
C PHE A 27 28.08 -43.09 -36.71
N ALA A 28 27.48 -44.24 -36.39
CA ALA A 28 26.26 -44.71 -37.05
C ALA A 28 25.08 -43.82 -36.68
N ILE A 29 24.39 -43.28 -37.70
CA ILE A 29 23.21 -42.45 -37.52
C ILE A 29 22.04 -43.40 -37.14
N THR A 30 21.72 -43.50 -35.85
CA THR A 30 20.46 -44.00 -35.37
C THR A 30 19.45 -42.87 -35.31
N SER A 31 18.37 -42.94 -36.05
CA SER A 31 17.26 -42.03 -36.04
C SER A 31 16.64 -41.97 -34.61
N VAL A 32 16.89 -40.89 -33.90
CA VAL A 32 16.19 -40.58 -32.65
C VAL A 32 14.78 -40.13 -33.02
N PRO A 33 13.70 -40.75 -32.46
CA PRO A 33 12.36 -40.26 -32.67
C PRO A 33 12.28 -38.80 -32.14
N ALA A 34 11.69 -37.89 -32.91
CA ALA A 34 11.39 -36.55 -32.52
C ALA A 34 10.57 -36.59 -31.20
N ILE A 35 11.23 -36.15 -30.11
CA ILE A 35 10.51 -35.86 -28.88
C ILE A 35 9.60 -34.68 -29.22
N ALA A 36 8.29 -34.96 -29.23
CA ALA A 36 7.32 -33.87 -29.33
C ALA A 36 7.64 -32.85 -28.27
N ASP A 37 7.84 -31.62 -28.73
CA ASP A 37 8.01 -30.44 -27.87
C ASP A 37 6.69 -30.22 -27.12
N ASP A 38 6.59 -30.89 -25.96
CA ASP A 38 5.55 -30.65 -24.99
C ASP A 38 5.90 -29.33 -24.28
N SER A 39 5.96 -28.23 -25.03
CA SER A 39 5.89 -26.89 -24.48
C SER A 39 4.49 -26.76 -23.88
N LYS A 40 4.30 -27.37 -22.67
CA LYS A 40 3.22 -27.04 -21.80
C LYS A 40 3.19 -25.51 -21.76
N GLN A 41 2.13 -24.91 -22.31
CA GLN A 41 1.72 -23.56 -21.95
C GLN A 41 1.78 -23.51 -20.44
N LEU A 42 2.88 -22.97 -19.89
CA LEU A 42 2.98 -22.59 -18.50
C LEU A 42 1.82 -21.62 -18.32
N GLY A 43 0.72 -22.09 -17.74
CA GLY A 43 -0.41 -21.25 -17.42
C GLY A 43 0.12 -20.03 -16.68
N LYS A 44 -0.28 -18.82 -17.11
CA LYS A 44 0.13 -17.60 -16.43
C LYS A 44 -0.11 -17.76 -14.94
N THR A 45 0.90 -17.54 -14.12
CA THR A 45 0.76 -17.54 -12.66
C THR A 45 -0.37 -16.57 -12.30
N PRO A 46 -1.34 -16.97 -11.48
CA PRO A 46 -2.46 -16.14 -11.13
C PRO A 46 -1.98 -14.86 -10.42
N VAL A 47 -2.55 -13.73 -10.81
CA VAL A 47 -2.31 -12.45 -10.17
C VAL A 47 -3.62 -11.87 -9.66
N ALA A 48 -3.57 -11.11 -8.58
CA ALA A 48 -4.74 -10.45 -8.02
C ALA A 48 -4.34 -9.13 -7.34
N ILE A 49 -5.31 -8.22 -7.21
CA ILE A 49 -5.13 -6.93 -6.57
C ILE A 49 -6.40 -6.53 -5.82
N ALA A 50 -6.24 -5.92 -4.66
CA ALA A 50 -7.29 -5.17 -4.00
C ALA A 50 -6.80 -3.79 -3.58
N ILE A 51 -7.70 -2.80 -3.63
CA ILE A 51 -7.41 -1.41 -3.27
C ILE A 51 -8.49 -0.85 -2.36
N HIS A 52 -8.14 0.14 -1.53
CA HIS A 52 -9.10 0.99 -0.84
C HIS A 52 -8.80 2.47 -1.04
N GLY A 53 -9.84 3.28 -1.00
CA GLY A 53 -9.80 4.74 -1.02
C GLY A 53 -10.26 5.35 0.31
N GLY A 54 -10.29 4.53 1.38
CA GLY A 54 -10.68 4.96 2.71
C GLY A 54 -11.97 4.37 3.24
N ALA A 55 -12.05 4.26 4.58
CA ALA A 55 -13.23 3.85 5.31
C ALA A 55 -13.68 4.96 6.27
N GLY A 56 -14.98 5.06 6.56
CA GLY A 56 -15.50 6.06 7.49
C GLY A 56 -17.02 6.24 7.41
N THR A 57 -17.50 7.43 7.78
CA THR A 57 -18.93 7.81 7.72
C THR A 57 -19.36 8.12 6.28
N ILE A 58 -19.33 7.10 5.42
CA ILE A 58 -19.70 7.20 4.01
C ILE A 58 -21.14 6.71 3.85
N LEU A 59 -22.09 7.65 3.98
CA LEU A 59 -23.52 7.33 3.90
C LEU A 59 -24.03 7.50 2.47
N LYS A 60 -24.81 6.53 1.99
CA LYS A 60 -25.44 6.61 0.67
C LYS A 60 -26.38 7.82 0.54
N SER A 61 -27.05 8.20 1.63
CA SER A 61 -27.96 9.36 1.70
C SER A 61 -27.27 10.73 1.53
N SER A 62 -25.96 10.80 1.76
CA SER A 62 -25.15 12.02 1.59
C SER A 62 -24.29 12.03 0.33
N MET A 63 -24.45 11.02 -0.55
CA MET A 63 -23.70 10.85 -1.78
C MET A 63 -24.60 11.13 -2.99
N THR A 64 -24.22 12.09 -3.85
CA THR A 64 -24.93 12.28 -5.13
C THR A 64 -24.52 11.19 -6.12
N PRO A 65 -25.39 10.85 -7.11
CA PRO A 65 -25.04 9.86 -8.14
C PRO A 65 -23.76 10.21 -8.91
N GLU A 66 -23.53 11.48 -9.20
CA GLU A 66 -22.35 11.98 -9.91
C GLU A 66 -21.09 11.74 -9.08
N LYS A 67 -21.12 12.13 -7.80
CA LYS A 67 -19.99 11.93 -6.89
C LYS A 67 -19.69 10.45 -6.67
N GLU A 68 -20.72 9.60 -6.58
CA GLU A 68 -20.55 8.16 -6.49
C GLU A 68 -19.89 7.61 -7.75
N ALA A 69 -20.30 8.08 -8.93
CA ALA A 69 -19.72 7.70 -10.21
C ALA A 69 -18.23 8.10 -10.31
N ASP A 70 -17.89 9.33 -9.86
CA ASP A 70 -16.50 9.81 -9.84
C ASP A 70 -15.59 8.90 -8.98
N TYR A 71 -16.02 8.58 -7.75
CA TYR A 71 -15.27 7.65 -6.89
C TYR A 71 -15.10 6.28 -7.54
N LYS A 72 -16.17 5.71 -8.09
CA LYS A 72 -16.12 4.41 -8.76
C LYS A 72 -15.23 4.43 -10.00
N SER A 73 -15.23 5.52 -10.75
CA SER A 73 -14.39 5.70 -11.93
C SER A 73 -12.90 5.64 -11.57
N VAL A 74 -12.46 6.45 -10.59
CA VAL A 74 -11.05 6.46 -10.17
C VAL A 74 -10.63 5.13 -9.55
N LEU A 75 -11.46 4.51 -8.72
CA LEU A 75 -11.19 3.17 -8.17
C LEU A 75 -11.04 2.12 -9.28
N THR A 76 -11.91 2.17 -10.31
CA THR A 76 -11.84 1.26 -11.47
C THR A 76 -10.54 1.48 -12.23
N GLN A 77 -10.20 2.73 -12.54
CA GLN A 77 -8.96 3.09 -13.23
C GLN A 77 -7.74 2.57 -12.47
N ALA A 78 -7.65 2.85 -11.16
CA ALA A 78 -6.52 2.46 -10.33
C ALA A 78 -6.35 0.94 -10.25
N VAL A 79 -7.42 0.21 -9.96
CA VAL A 79 -7.35 -1.26 -9.80
C VAL A 79 -7.06 -1.96 -11.13
N GLN A 80 -7.62 -1.48 -12.24
CA GLN A 80 -7.36 -2.05 -13.57
C GLN A 80 -5.93 -1.76 -14.04
N HIS A 81 -5.40 -0.57 -13.74
CA HIS A 81 -4.01 -0.22 -14.05
C HIS A 81 -3.03 -1.15 -13.33
N GLY A 82 -3.18 -1.29 -12.00
CA GLY A 82 -2.34 -2.19 -11.22
C GLY A 82 -2.43 -3.65 -11.68
N TYR A 83 -3.65 -4.14 -11.97
CA TYR A 83 -3.85 -5.49 -12.49
C TYR A 83 -3.17 -5.69 -13.85
N ALA A 84 -3.25 -4.70 -14.75
CA ALA A 84 -2.59 -4.77 -16.05
C ALA A 84 -1.04 -4.82 -15.93
N LEU A 85 -0.45 -4.13 -14.96
CA LEU A 85 0.98 -4.22 -14.67
C LEU A 85 1.35 -5.63 -14.20
N LEU A 86 0.59 -6.21 -13.27
CA LEU A 86 0.80 -7.59 -12.80
C LEU A 86 0.66 -8.60 -13.94
N GLN A 87 -0.31 -8.43 -14.85
CA GLN A 87 -0.46 -9.30 -16.01
C GLN A 87 0.70 -9.22 -17.01
N LYS A 88 1.41 -8.09 -17.07
CA LYS A 88 2.63 -7.91 -17.86
C LYS A 88 3.87 -8.51 -17.20
N GLY A 89 3.78 -8.98 -15.96
CA GLY A 89 4.89 -9.53 -15.19
C GLY A 89 5.70 -8.49 -14.43
N GLU A 90 5.17 -7.27 -14.27
CA GLU A 90 5.79 -6.29 -13.39
C GLU A 90 5.79 -6.79 -11.94
N LYS A 91 6.79 -6.36 -11.18
CA LYS A 91 6.93 -6.68 -9.76
C LYS A 91 5.76 -6.11 -8.95
N GLY A 92 5.39 -6.81 -7.87
CA GLY A 92 4.29 -6.41 -7.00
C GLY A 92 4.45 -5.01 -6.42
N GLU A 93 5.67 -4.61 -6.03
CA GLU A 93 5.95 -3.26 -5.52
C GLU A 93 5.71 -2.17 -6.57
N VAL A 94 6.02 -2.41 -7.85
CA VAL A 94 5.73 -1.47 -8.94
C VAL A 94 4.22 -1.33 -9.13
N ALA A 95 3.49 -2.45 -9.15
CA ALA A 95 2.04 -2.42 -9.28
C ALA A 95 1.35 -1.70 -8.12
N VAL A 96 1.81 -1.89 -6.86
CA VAL A 96 1.30 -1.18 -5.67
C VAL A 96 1.55 0.32 -5.81
N VAL A 97 2.77 0.73 -6.11
CA VAL A 97 3.14 2.15 -6.20
C VAL A 97 2.36 2.85 -7.31
N GLU A 98 2.35 2.32 -8.53
CA GLU A 98 1.65 2.94 -9.66
C GLU A 98 0.13 3.00 -9.44
N THR A 99 -0.44 2.02 -8.74
CA THR A 99 -1.86 2.05 -8.34
C THR A 99 -2.13 3.16 -7.32
N ILE A 100 -1.31 3.27 -6.28
CA ILE A 100 -1.48 4.28 -5.22
C ILE A 100 -1.24 5.68 -5.77
N LYS A 101 -0.30 5.90 -6.69
CA LYS A 101 -0.06 7.19 -7.37
C LYS A 101 -1.31 7.72 -8.08
N ILE A 102 -2.12 6.86 -8.69
CA ILE A 102 -3.42 7.27 -9.28
C ILE A 102 -4.35 7.81 -8.18
N LEU A 103 -4.39 7.15 -7.03
CA LEU A 103 -5.21 7.59 -5.90
C LEU A 103 -4.65 8.87 -5.24
N GLU A 104 -3.31 8.99 -5.08
CA GLU A 104 -2.64 10.21 -4.59
C GLU A 104 -2.82 11.42 -5.52
N SER A 105 -3.00 11.18 -6.81
CA SER A 105 -3.22 12.23 -7.81
C SER A 105 -4.68 12.69 -7.89
N SER A 106 -5.60 12.01 -7.19
CA SER A 106 -7.02 12.32 -7.18
C SER A 106 -7.39 13.19 -5.97
N PRO A 107 -8.13 14.30 -6.16
CA PRO A 107 -8.60 15.13 -5.04
C PRO A 107 -9.71 14.47 -4.21
N LEU A 108 -10.18 13.29 -4.62
CA LEU A 108 -11.29 12.58 -3.97
C LEU A 108 -10.86 11.88 -2.67
N PHE A 109 -9.60 11.41 -2.60
CA PHE A 109 -9.10 10.59 -1.50
C PHE A 109 -8.20 11.39 -0.56
N ASN A 110 -8.05 10.93 0.68
CA ASN A 110 -7.14 11.56 1.65
C ASN A 110 -5.71 11.01 1.52
N ALA A 111 -5.08 11.35 0.41
CA ALA A 111 -3.67 11.05 0.13
C ALA A 111 -3.22 11.98 -1.01
N GLY A 112 -1.97 12.41 -1.03
CA GLY A 112 -1.47 13.31 -2.06
C GLY A 112 -2.33 14.57 -2.23
N ILE A 113 -2.83 14.85 -3.45
CA ILE A 113 -3.61 16.08 -3.78
C ILE A 113 -4.90 16.22 -2.95
N GLY A 114 -5.50 15.12 -2.50
CA GLY A 114 -6.72 15.18 -1.70
C GLY A 114 -6.48 15.08 -0.19
N ALA A 115 -5.23 15.22 0.26
CA ALA A 115 -4.86 15.11 1.67
C ALA A 115 -5.57 16.14 2.55
N VAL A 116 -5.87 15.76 3.78
CA VAL A 116 -6.43 16.67 4.79
C VAL A 116 -5.38 17.65 5.29
N TYR A 117 -5.84 18.79 5.80
CA TYR A 117 -4.98 19.78 6.44
C TYR A 117 -4.67 19.42 7.89
N THR A 118 -3.46 19.77 8.33
CA THR A 118 -3.10 19.93 9.74
C THR A 118 -3.87 21.10 10.36
N PHE A 119 -3.82 21.22 11.67
CA PHE A 119 -4.41 22.37 12.36
C PHE A 119 -3.81 23.71 11.91
N ASP A 120 -2.52 23.72 11.55
CA ASP A 120 -1.80 24.94 11.15
C ASP A 120 -2.08 25.34 9.68
N GLY A 121 -2.81 24.49 8.94
CA GLY A 121 -3.23 24.78 7.56
C GLY A 121 -2.22 24.33 6.51
N GLU A 122 -1.38 23.36 6.84
CA GLU A 122 -0.45 22.69 5.93
C GLU A 122 -0.88 21.22 5.73
N HIS A 123 -0.24 20.52 4.78
CA HIS A 123 -0.38 19.08 4.60
C HIS A 123 0.87 18.36 5.11
N GLU A 124 0.67 17.27 5.82
CA GLU A 124 1.70 16.33 6.23
C GLU A 124 1.27 14.93 5.80
N LEU A 125 2.09 14.29 4.98
CA LEU A 125 1.77 13.04 4.31
C LEU A 125 2.59 11.90 4.90
N ASP A 126 1.97 10.72 4.94
CA ASP A 126 2.57 9.49 5.44
C ASP A 126 2.35 8.37 4.42
N ALA A 127 3.33 7.48 4.24
CA ALA A 127 3.18 6.29 3.41
C ALA A 127 4.09 5.16 3.86
N SER A 128 3.71 3.92 3.54
CA SER A 128 4.58 2.76 3.70
C SER A 128 4.29 1.69 2.65
N ILE A 129 5.31 0.85 2.42
CA ILE A 129 5.24 -0.32 1.55
C ILE A 129 6.00 -1.47 2.19
N MET A 130 5.53 -2.72 1.99
CA MET A 130 6.20 -3.91 2.48
C MET A 130 6.07 -5.05 1.48
N HIS A 131 7.19 -5.73 1.22
CA HIS A 131 7.31 -6.91 0.36
C HIS A 131 7.29 -8.20 1.20
N GLY A 132 6.32 -9.07 0.97
CA GLY A 132 6.06 -10.24 1.82
C GLY A 132 7.12 -11.34 1.76
N GLY A 133 7.80 -11.50 0.61
CA GLY A 133 8.84 -12.51 0.45
C GLY A 133 10.15 -12.16 1.16
N SER A 134 10.66 -10.96 0.96
CA SER A 134 11.92 -10.50 1.56
C SER A 134 11.75 -9.90 2.95
N LYS A 135 10.54 -9.52 3.34
CA LYS A 135 10.23 -8.69 4.53
C LYS A 135 10.82 -7.28 4.46
N ASN A 136 11.37 -6.88 3.33
CA ASN A 136 11.80 -5.50 3.15
C ASN A 136 10.60 -4.57 3.25
N ALA A 137 10.81 -3.45 3.90
CA ALA A 137 9.79 -2.43 4.09
C ALA A 137 10.41 -1.03 4.02
N GLY A 138 9.61 -0.07 3.59
CA GLY A 138 9.99 1.33 3.61
C GLY A 138 8.81 2.21 3.98
N ALA A 139 9.09 3.30 4.68
CA ALA A 139 8.08 4.24 5.13
C ALA A 139 8.61 5.68 5.17
N VAL A 140 7.70 6.62 4.95
CA VAL A 140 7.92 8.05 5.21
C VAL A 140 6.76 8.60 6.05
N ALA A 141 7.06 9.51 6.96
CA ALA A 141 6.07 10.12 7.85
C ALA A 141 6.26 11.63 7.98
N GLY A 142 5.16 12.40 7.98
CA GLY A 142 5.17 13.85 8.19
C GLY A 142 5.88 14.62 7.09
N VAL A 143 5.90 14.13 5.85
CA VAL A 143 6.51 14.81 4.71
C VAL A 143 5.56 15.83 4.09
N LYS A 144 6.08 16.96 3.62
CA LYS A 144 5.31 18.13 3.16
C LYS A 144 5.53 18.48 1.69
N THR A 145 6.66 18.07 1.13
CA THR A 145 7.12 18.52 -0.19
C THR A 145 7.26 17.41 -1.21
N ILE A 146 7.10 16.14 -0.81
CA ILE A 146 7.20 14.99 -1.71
C ILE A 146 5.90 14.81 -2.49
N ARG A 147 5.95 14.88 -3.83
CA ARG A 147 4.78 14.76 -4.72
C ARG A 147 4.02 13.45 -4.52
N SER A 148 4.72 12.33 -4.37
CA SER A 148 4.16 11.01 -4.15
C SER A 148 4.83 10.33 -2.96
N PRO A 149 4.21 10.33 -1.77
CA PRO A 149 4.76 9.68 -0.59
C PRO A 149 5.01 8.18 -0.75
N ILE A 150 4.19 7.47 -1.54
CA ILE A 150 4.39 6.04 -1.74
C ILE A 150 5.66 5.74 -2.57
N GLU A 151 6.05 6.61 -3.51
CA GLU A 151 7.34 6.50 -4.20
C GLU A 151 8.50 6.69 -3.23
N ALA A 152 8.39 7.63 -2.30
CA ALA A 152 9.41 7.83 -1.28
C ALA A 152 9.51 6.62 -0.34
N ALA A 153 8.39 6.01 0.03
CA ALA A 153 8.40 4.78 0.82
C ALA A 153 9.10 3.63 0.07
N LEU A 154 8.85 3.47 -1.24
CA LEU A 154 9.56 2.50 -2.08
C LEU A 154 11.05 2.80 -2.16
N LEU A 155 11.43 4.07 -2.32
CA LEU A 155 12.83 4.51 -2.34
C LEU A 155 13.54 4.16 -1.03
N VAL A 156 12.90 4.42 0.12
CA VAL A 156 13.45 4.04 1.44
C VAL A 156 13.64 2.53 1.53
N MET A 157 12.70 1.73 1.06
CA MET A 157 12.79 0.26 1.07
C MET A 157 13.96 -0.27 0.23
N ASN A 158 14.19 0.30 -0.94
CA ASN A 158 15.11 -0.27 -1.93
C ASN A 158 16.53 0.30 -1.85
N GLU A 159 16.67 1.60 -1.52
CA GLU A 159 17.92 2.34 -1.70
C GLU A 159 18.51 2.83 -0.36
N SER A 160 17.84 2.58 0.78
CA SER A 160 18.35 2.98 2.09
C SER A 160 18.60 1.78 3.01
N PRO A 161 19.48 1.90 4.02
CA PRO A 161 19.61 0.91 5.08
C PRO A 161 18.49 1.01 6.15
N HIS A 162 17.58 1.96 6.00
CA HIS A 162 16.54 2.26 6.97
C HIS A 162 15.19 1.68 6.55
N VAL A 163 14.28 1.50 7.51
CA VAL A 163 12.89 1.14 7.25
C VAL A 163 11.98 2.36 7.23
N MET A 164 12.30 3.41 7.98
CA MET A 164 11.46 4.60 8.09
C MET A 164 12.30 5.86 8.19
N LEU A 165 11.90 6.87 7.42
CA LEU A 165 12.40 8.24 7.50
C LEU A 165 11.25 9.21 7.77
N SER A 166 11.52 10.38 8.36
CA SER A 166 10.45 11.34 8.71
C SER A 166 10.82 12.79 8.46
N GLY A 167 9.79 13.62 8.22
CA GLY A 167 9.89 15.06 8.08
C GLY A 167 10.96 15.48 7.07
N ARG A 168 11.67 16.56 7.39
CA ARG A 168 12.68 17.14 6.51
C ARG A 168 13.78 16.14 6.10
N GLY A 169 14.18 15.24 7.00
CA GLY A 169 15.20 14.24 6.64
C GLY A 169 14.74 13.28 5.54
N ALA A 170 13.45 12.92 5.54
CA ALA A 170 12.87 12.12 4.46
C ALA A 170 12.77 12.91 3.15
N GLU A 171 12.46 14.21 3.22
CA GLU A 171 12.38 15.11 2.06
C GLU A 171 13.75 15.35 1.43
N ASP A 172 14.78 15.60 2.25
CA ASP A 172 16.17 15.76 1.78
C ASP A 172 16.64 14.46 1.11
N TYR A 173 16.38 13.30 1.70
CA TYR A 173 16.73 12.01 1.12
C TYR A 173 16.00 11.75 -0.22
N ALA A 174 14.71 12.05 -0.29
CA ALA A 174 13.92 11.90 -1.51
C ALA A 174 14.44 12.81 -2.63
N LYS A 175 14.76 14.06 -2.30
CA LYS A 175 15.33 15.06 -3.22
C LYS A 175 16.71 14.64 -3.76
N GLU A 176 17.61 14.17 -2.88
CA GLU A 176 18.96 13.69 -3.26
C GLU A 176 18.88 12.49 -4.22
N ASN A 177 17.81 11.70 -4.13
CA ASN A 177 17.57 10.55 -5.01
C ASN A 177 16.62 10.84 -6.18
N GLY A 178 16.35 12.12 -6.47
CA GLY A 178 15.68 12.55 -7.70
C GLY A 178 14.15 12.48 -7.68
N LEU A 179 13.50 12.28 -6.52
CA LEU A 179 12.05 12.34 -6.43
C LEU A 179 11.53 13.78 -6.57
N GLU A 180 10.39 13.91 -7.25
CA GLU A 180 9.73 15.19 -7.49
C GLU A 180 9.36 15.88 -6.17
N GLN A 181 9.84 17.12 -6.02
CA GLN A 181 9.50 18.01 -4.92
C GLN A 181 8.48 19.04 -5.40
N VAL A 182 7.50 19.34 -4.55
CA VAL A 182 6.43 20.29 -4.85
C VAL A 182 6.24 21.28 -3.71
N ASP A 183 5.60 22.42 -4.00
CA ASP A 183 5.08 23.30 -2.95
C ASP A 183 3.91 22.60 -2.23
N ASN A 184 3.81 22.82 -0.91
CA ASN A 184 2.76 22.18 -0.10
C ASN A 184 1.33 22.52 -0.56
N THR A 185 1.15 23.68 -1.19
CA THR A 185 -0.12 24.15 -1.76
C THR A 185 -0.62 23.33 -2.95
N VAL A 186 0.23 22.47 -3.55
CA VAL A 186 -0.18 21.53 -4.60
C VAL A 186 -1.23 20.53 -4.08
N PHE A 187 -1.26 20.27 -2.78
CA PHE A 187 -2.20 19.35 -2.14
C PHE A 187 -3.52 20.02 -1.74
N ASP A 188 -3.64 21.35 -1.88
CA ASP A 188 -4.80 22.12 -1.49
C ASP A 188 -6.05 21.71 -2.27
N THR A 189 -7.17 21.57 -1.54
CA THR A 189 -8.50 21.43 -2.12
C THR A 189 -9.50 22.23 -1.29
N GLU A 190 -10.45 22.89 -1.96
CA GLU A 190 -11.52 23.66 -1.29
C GLU A 190 -12.32 22.77 -0.32
N PHE A 191 -12.63 21.53 -0.73
CA PHE A 191 -13.33 20.57 0.12
C PHE A 191 -12.61 20.30 1.45
N ARG A 192 -11.28 20.09 1.41
CA ARG A 192 -10.48 19.84 2.62
C ARG A 192 -10.30 21.10 3.46
N LYS A 193 -10.22 22.26 2.82
CA LYS A 193 -10.17 23.55 3.53
C LYS A 193 -11.43 23.79 4.35
N GLN A 194 -12.61 23.58 3.75
CA GLN A 194 -13.89 23.68 4.46
C GLN A 194 -14.00 22.65 5.62
N ALA A 195 -13.45 21.44 5.45
CA ALA A 195 -13.41 20.45 6.50
C ALA A 195 -12.52 20.88 7.69
N LEU A 196 -11.36 21.51 7.42
CA LEU A 196 -10.50 22.10 8.44
C LEU A 196 -11.23 23.19 9.23
N ASP A 197 -11.90 24.13 8.54
CA ASP A 197 -12.59 25.24 9.18
C ASP A 197 -13.72 24.75 10.09
N LYS A 198 -14.49 23.76 9.65
CA LYS A 198 -15.50 23.08 10.47
C LYS A 198 -14.88 22.37 11.68
N ALA A 199 -13.75 21.68 11.51
CA ALA A 199 -13.06 21.01 12.60
C ALA A 199 -12.55 22.00 13.66
N LYS A 200 -11.93 23.12 13.24
CA LYS A 200 -11.50 24.20 14.13
C LYS A 200 -12.67 24.82 14.91
N ALA A 201 -13.78 25.12 14.25
CA ALA A 201 -14.98 25.66 14.90
C ALA A 201 -15.52 24.73 15.99
N ARG A 202 -15.58 23.39 15.72
CA ARG A 202 -15.98 22.39 16.71
C ARG A 202 -15.04 22.34 17.91
N MET A 203 -13.73 22.36 17.67
CA MET A 203 -12.72 22.36 18.74
C MET A 203 -12.89 23.57 19.67
N GLN A 204 -13.20 24.75 19.13
CA GLN A 204 -13.50 25.95 19.93
C GLN A 204 -14.76 25.79 20.77
N GLN A 205 -15.82 25.18 20.23
CA GLN A 205 -17.07 24.91 20.96
C GLN A 205 -16.86 23.91 22.12
N VAL A 206 -16.07 22.86 21.90
CA VAL A 206 -15.74 21.88 22.96
C VAL A 206 -14.92 22.53 24.07
N SER A 207 -13.94 23.36 23.75
CA SER A 207 -13.13 24.08 24.76
C SER A 207 -13.93 25.11 25.54
N SER A 208 -15.03 25.62 25.01
CA SER A 208 -15.97 26.51 25.71
C SER A 208 -17.10 25.79 26.48
N GLY A 209 -17.08 24.44 26.53
CA GLY A 209 -18.07 23.64 27.27
C GLY A 209 -19.40 23.39 26.53
N TYR A 210 -19.54 23.83 25.26
CA TYR A 210 -20.78 23.75 24.50
C TYR A 210 -20.81 22.62 23.43
N GLY A 211 -19.86 21.69 23.42
CA GLY A 211 -19.79 20.67 22.36
C GLY A 211 -19.40 19.26 22.86
N SER A 212 -19.87 18.24 22.17
CA SER A 212 -19.41 16.86 22.36
C SER A 212 -18.13 16.59 21.56
N GLN A 213 -17.21 15.76 22.09
CA GLN A 213 -15.98 15.35 21.38
C GLN A 213 -16.22 14.43 20.17
N GLN A 214 -17.47 14.05 19.89
CA GLN A 214 -17.84 13.17 18.78
C GLN A 214 -18.03 13.94 17.47
N GLY A 215 -16.96 14.36 16.87
CA GLY A 215 -16.92 14.82 15.48
C GLY A 215 -16.18 13.80 14.60
N ASN A 216 -16.94 12.88 14.01
CA ASN A 216 -16.41 11.78 13.18
C ASN A 216 -16.08 12.23 11.74
N GLU A 217 -15.21 13.21 11.54
CA GLU A 217 -14.62 13.44 10.22
C GLU A 217 -13.29 12.68 10.11
N ARG A 218 -13.42 11.37 10.05
CA ARG A 218 -12.33 10.41 9.87
C ARG A 218 -12.37 9.96 8.42
N PHE A 219 -11.39 10.34 7.61
CA PHE A 219 -11.46 10.05 6.19
C PHE A 219 -10.12 9.67 5.61
N GLY A 220 -10.11 8.46 5.23
CA GLY A 220 -9.79 7.87 3.98
C GLY A 220 -8.33 7.89 3.63
N THR A 221 -7.57 7.02 4.17
CA THR A 221 -6.28 6.50 3.71
C THR A 221 -6.48 5.74 2.39
N VAL A 222 -5.55 5.77 1.46
CA VAL A 222 -5.54 4.90 0.27
C VAL A 222 -4.55 3.77 0.43
N GLY A 223 -4.81 2.64 -0.23
CA GLY A 223 -3.89 1.52 -0.20
C GLY A 223 -4.14 0.48 -1.27
N ALA A 224 -3.15 -0.39 -1.46
CA ALA A 224 -3.20 -1.50 -2.38
C ALA A 224 -2.49 -2.72 -1.78
N VAL A 225 -3.03 -3.91 -2.08
CA VAL A 225 -2.40 -5.20 -1.83
C VAL A 225 -2.44 -6.03 -3.10
N VAL A 226 -1.35 -6.71 -3.44
CA VAL A 226 -1.22 -7.47 -4.68
C VAL A 226 -0.63 -8.85 -4.44
N LEU A 227 -0.96 -9.78 -5.35
CA LEU A 227 -0.23 -11.03 -5.62
C LEU A 227 0.37 -10.91 -7.01
N ASP A 228 1.69 -10.98 -7.15
CA ASP A 228 2.40 -10.90 -8.42
C ASP A 228 2.64 -12.28 -9.06
N GLN A 229 3.15 -12.30 -10.30
CA GLN A 229 3.47 -13.53 -11.02
C GLN A 229 4.61 -14.34 -10.39
N GLY A 230 5.46 -13.71 -9.56
CA GLY A 230 6.50 -14.37 -8.78
C GLY A 230 5.98 -15.07 -7.52
N GLY A 231 4.68 -14.96 -7.24
CA GLY A 231 4.07 -15.50 -6.03
C GLY A 231 4.31 -14.62 -4.80
N ASN A 232 4.80 -13.40 -4.97
CA ASN A 232 4.99 -12.47 -3.86
C ASN A 232 3.72 -11.66 -3.61
N ILE A 233 3.44 -11.44 -2.35
CA ILE A 233 2.41 -10.49 -1.93
C ILE A 233 3.06 -9.22 -1.41
N VAL A 234 2.49 -8.06 -1.79
CA VAL A 234 2.99 -6.74 -1.42
C VAL A 234 1.83 -5.89 -0.94
N ALA A 235 2.06 -5.09 0.10
CA ALA A 235 1.11 -4.12 0.63
C ALA A 235 1.70 -2.72 0.61
N GLY A 236 0.88 -1.71 0.32
CA GLY A 236 1.24 -0.30 0.47
C GLY A 236 0.06 0.53 0.93
N THR A 237 0.36 1.61 1.64
CA THR A 237 -0.64 2.52 2.22
C THR A 237 -0.11 3.96 2.13
N SER A 238 -0.98 4.94 1.83
CA SER A 238 -0.64 6.36 1.78
C SER A 238 -1.78 7.22 2.32
N THR A 239 -1.45 8.30 3.05
CA THR A 239 -2.45 9.14 3.72
C THR A 239 -1.97 10.57 3.99
N GLY A 240 -2.95 11.50 4.13
CA GLY A 240 -2.76 12.80 4.79
C GLY A 240 -3.01 12.77 6.31
N GLY A 241 -3.39 11.62 6.85
CA GLY A 241 -3.70 11.49 8.27
C GLY A 241 -5.12 11.95 8.64
N MET A 242 -5.26 12.67 9.75
CA MET A 242 -6.53 13.13 10.33
C MET A 242 -6.69 14.64 10.17
N THR A 243 -7.88 15.10 9.81
CA THR A 243 -8.21 16.53 9.68
C THR A 243 -7.90 17.29 10.98
N ALA A 244 -7.22 18.43 10.83
CA ALA A 244 -6.77 19.27 11.93
C ALA A 244 -5.83 18.56 12.95
N LYS A 245 -5.08 17.55 12.49
CA LYS A 245 -4.03 16.92 13.33
C LYS A 245 -3.01 17.95 13.80
N ARG A 246 -2.46 17.73 15.01
CA ARG A 246 -1.48 18.59 15.65
C ARG A 246 -0.26 17.82 16.11
N TYR A 247 0.79 18.55 16.47
CA TYR A 247 1.98 18.04 17.18
C TYR A 247 2.74 16.96 16.41
N GLY A 248 2.65 16.97 15.05
CA GLY A 248 3.26 15.94 14.23
C GLY A 248 2.59 14.56 14.41
N ARG A 249 1.26 14.52 14.62
CA ARG A 249 0.53 13.26 14.79
C ARG A 249 0.74 12.36 13.57
N ILE A 250 1.20 11.16 13.83
CA ILE A 250 1.35 10.07 12.87
C ILE A 250 0.29 9.00 13.18
N GLY A 251 -0.40 8.53 12.13
CA GLY A 251 -1.37 7.43 12.21
C GLY A 251 -0.72 6.08 11.98
N ASP A 252 -1.57 5.09 11.68
CA ASP A 252 -1.16 3.71 11.41
C ASP A 252 -0.46 3.51 10.06
N SER A 253 -0.79 4.33 9.06
CA SER A 253 -0.39 4.12 7.67
C SER A 253 1.12 3.95 7.45
N PRO A 254 2.05 4.72 8.08
CA PRO A 254 3.48 4.52 7.92
C PRO A 254 4.05 3.45 8.88
N VAL A 255 3.25 2.91 9.79
CA VAL A 255 3.70 1.97 10.82
C VAL A 255 3.54 0.54 10.32
N ILE A 256 4.66 -0.10 10.03
CA ILE A 256 4.69 -1.52 9.62
C ILE A 256 4.12 -2.40 10.74
N GLY A 257 3.16 -3.24 10.38
CA GLY A 257 2.39 -4.07 11.31
C GLY A 257 1.05 -3.46 11.73
N ALA A 258 0.91 -2.14 11.71
CA ALA A 258 -0.34 -1.46 12.05
C ALA A 258 -1.21 -1.18 10.83
N GLY A 259 -0.76 -0.30 9.93
CA GLY A 259 -1.48 0.09 8.71
C GLY A 259 -1.08 -0.69 7.47
N THR A 260 0.13 -1.24 7.45
CA THR A 260 0.70 -1.98 6.32
C THR A 260 1.49 -3.18 6.83
N TYR A 261 1.23 -4.36 6.27
CA TYR A 261 2.02 -5.55 6.56
C TYR A 261 1.97 -6.54 5.40
N ALA A 262 3.06 -7.27 5.16
CA ALA A 262 3.09 -8.35 4.18
C ALA A 262 4.00 -9.51 4.62
N ASP A 263 3.50 -10.74 4.46
CA ASP A 263 4.20 -11.99 4.74
C ASP A 263 3.72 -13.09 3.77
N ASN A 264 4.57 -13.53 2.84
CA ASN A 264 4.23 -14.58 1.87
C ASN A 264 3.74 -15.89 2.52
N GLU A 265 4.07 -16.12 3.80
CA GLU A 265 3.60 -17.29 4.54
C GLU A 265 2.16 -17.12 5.09
N SER A 266 1.56 -15.93 4.94
CA SER A 266 0.22 -15.65 5.46
C SER A 266 -0.55 -14.67 4.58
N CYS A 267 -0.40 -13.36 4.78
CA CYS A 267 -1.15 -12.35 4.04
C CYS A 267 -0.41 -11.01 3.85
N ALA A 268 -0.93 -10.19 2.92
CA ALA A 268 -0.63 -8.76 2.82
C ALA A 268 -1.89 -7.97 3.17
N VAL A 269 -1.72 -6.90 3.96
CA VAL A 269 -2.81 -6.06 4.49
C VAL A 269 -2.47 -4.59 4.33
N SER A 270 -3.45 -3.79 3.88
CA SER A 270 -3.46 -2.34 3.98
C SER A 270 -4.73 -1.88 4.69
N ALA A 271 -4.58 -0.98 5.64
CA ALA A 271 -5.61 -0.58 6.57
C ALA A 271 -6.03 0.88 6.40
N THR A 272 -7.26 1.19 6.83
CA THR A 272 -7.82 2.54 6.85
C THR A 272 -8.83 2.69 7.97
N GLY A 273 -8.71 3.74 8.78
CA GLY A 273 -9.63 3.96 9.91
C GLY A 273 -9.03 4.82 11.00
N HIS A 274 -9.43 4.51 12.25
CA HIS A 274 -8.95 5.22 13.43
C HIS A 274 -7.55 4.75 13.84
N GLY A 275 -6.51 5.41 13.31
CA GLY A 275 -5.10 5.01 13.39
C GLY A 275 -4.62 4.62 14.78
N GLU A 276 -5.07 5.32 15.84
CA GLU A 276 -4.69 5.05 17.23
C GLU A 276 -5.07 3.63 17.69
N TYR A 277 -6.19 3.10 17.20
CA TYR A 277 -6.57 1.71 17.47
C TYR A 277 -5.77 0.73 16.62
N PHE A 278 -5.57 1.06 15.35
CA PHE A 278 -4.80 0.21 14.44
C PHE A 278 -3.35 0.04 14.91
N ILE A 279 -2.73 1.10 15.44
CA ILE A 279 -1.39 1.05 16.05
C ILE A 279 -1.41 0.19 17.32
N ARG A 280 -2.29 0.49 18.29
CA ARG A 280 -2.32 -0.19 19.59
C ARG A 280 -2.60 -1.68 19.50
N TYR A 281 -3.40 -2.11 18.50
CA TYR A 281 -3.78 -3.50 18.28
C TYR A 281 -2.94 -4.17 17.18
N ASN A 282 -1.99 -3.44 16.56
CA ASN A 282 -1.12 -3.95 15.51
C ASN A 282 -1.89 -4.68 14.40
N VAL A 283 -2.97 -4.05 13.92
CA VAL A 283 -4.08 -4.67 13.18
C VAL A 283 -3.63 -5.45 11.95
N ALA A 284 -2.77 -4.87 11.11
CA ALA A 284 -2.34 -5.54 9.90
C ALA A 284 -1.54 -6.83 10.19
N ALA A 285 -0.63 -6.77 11.16
CA ALA A 285 0.16 -7.94 11.55
C ALA A 285 -0.67 -8.97 12.34
N ASP A 286 -1.65 -8.56 13.18
CA ASP A 286 -2.53 -9.48 13.91
C ASP A 286 -3.35 -10.35 12.94
N ILE A 287 -3.88 -9.79 11.85
CA ILE A 287 -4.59 -10.56 10.82
C ILE A 287 -3.69 -11.65 10.26
N CYS A 288 -2.48 -11.31 9.81
CA CYS A 288 -1.54 -12.26 9.23
C CYS A 288 -1.02 -13.28 10.27
N ALA A 289 -0.83 -12.86 11.52
CA ALA A 289 -0.44 -13.75 12.61
C ALA A 289 -1.52 -14.81 12.94
N ARG A 290 -2.80 -14.44 12.91
CA ARG A 290 -3.90 -15.40 13.09
C ARG A 290 -3.95 -16.44 11.98
N MET A 291 -3.68 -16.06 10.74
CA MET A 291 -3.54 -17.03 9.65
C MET A 291 -2.35 -17.97 9.91
N LYS A 292 -1.18 -17.42 10.24
CA LYS A 292 0.07 -18.15 10.38
C LYS A 292 0.10 -19.09 11.59
N TYR A 293 -0.39 -18.63 12.74
CA TYR A 293 -0.26 -19.35 14.02
C TYR A 293 -1.51 -20.06 14.47
N GLN A 294 -2.70 -19.59 14.02
CA GLN A 294 -3.99 -20.22 14.37
C GLN A 294 -4.58 -21.01 13.20
N GLY A 295 -4.01 -20.90 11.98
CA GLY A 295 -4.51 -21.59 10.80
C GLY A 295 -5.85 -21.07 10.28
N LEU A 296 -6.25 -19.83 10.65
CA LEU A 296 -7.49 -19.23 10.17
C LEU A 296 -7.39 -18.91 8.67
N THR A 297 -8.55 -18.95 7.99
CA THR A 297 -8.63 -18.41 6.63
C THR A 297 -8.41 -16.89 6.63
N LEU A 298 -8.01 -16.31 5.48
CA LEU A 298 -7.86 -14.86 5.35
C LEU A 298 -9.13 -14.12 5.75
N ASN A 299 -10.29 -14.63 5.30
CA ASN A 299 -11.58 -14.01 5.58
C ASN A 299 -11.92 -14.04 7.08
N ASP A 300 -11.72 -15.18 7.74
CA ASP A 300 -12.02 -15.32 9.17
C ASP A 300 -11.07 -14.48 10.03
N ALA A 301 -9.77 -14.49 9.72
CA ALA A 301 -8.77 -13.68 10.43
C ALA A 301 -9.08 -12.18 10.30
N ALA A 302 -9.31 -11.69 9.07
CA ALA A 302 -9.61 -10.29 8.81
C ALA A 302 -10.95 -9.85 9.45
N ASN A 303 -12.01 -10.66 9.35
CA ASN A 303 -13.29 -10.36 9.98
C ASN A 303 -13.20 -10.36 11.52
N THR A 304 -12.50 -11.33 12.12
CA THR A 304 -12.30 -11.37 13.57
C THR A 304 -11.63 -10.09 14.07
N VAL A 305 -10.56 -9.64 13.40
CA VAL A 305 -9.85 -8.44 13.86
C VAL A 305 -10.70 -7.18 13.66
N VAL A 306 -11.31 -7.01 12.48
CA VAL A 306 -12.05 -5.78 12.16
C VAL A 306 -13.41 -5.71 12.85
N ASN A 307 -14.19 -6.82 12.88
CA ASN A 307 -15.57 -6.81 13.33
C ASN A 307 -15.75 -7.24 14.79
N ASP A 308 -14.75 -7.89 15.40
CA ASP A 308 -14.82 -8.28 16.81
C ASP A 308 -13.81 -7.51 17.67
N VAL A 309 -12.50 -7.61 17.35
CA VAL A 309 -11.44 -7.01 18.18
C VAL A 309 -11.55 -5.49 18.19
N LEU A 310 -11.57 -4.86 16.99
CA LEU A 310 -11.65 -3.40 16.88
C LEU A 310 -12.97 -2.85 17.42
N VAL A 311 -14.11 -3.51 17.14
CA VAL A 311 -15.42 -3.08 17.65
C VAL A 311 -15.45 -3.10 19.18
N LYS A 312 -14.98 -4.17 19.81
CA LYS A 312 -14.87 -4.27 21.27
C LYS A 312 -13.94 -3.22 21.88
N ALA A 313 -12.90 -2.84 21.15
CA ALA A 313 -11.97 -1.79 21.56
C ALA A 313 -12.53 -0.37 21.38
N GLY A 314 -13.62 -0.19 20.62
CA GLY A 314 -14.17 1.12 20.25
C GLY A 314 -13.50 1.74 19.01
N GLY A 315 -12.75 0.95 18.22
CA GLY A 315 -12.12 1.35 16.97
C GLY A 315 -13.03 1.10 15.76
N ASP A 316 -12.93 1.96 14.75
CA ASP A 316 -13.64 1.84 13.49
C ASP A 316 -12.71 1.97 12.30
N GLY A 317 -13.10 1.33 11.19
CA GLY A 317 -12.35 1.33 9.94
C GLY A 317 -12.54 0.05 9.16
N GLY A 318 -11.54 -0.28 8.34
CA GLY A 318 -11.53 -1.49 7.54
C GLY A 318 -10.14 -1.80 7.00
N VAL A 319 -10.03 -2.93 6.35
CA VAL A 319 -8.81 -3.37 5.69
C VAL A 319 -9.13 -3.95 4.31
N ILE A 320 -8.12 -3.93 3.46
CA ILE A 320 -8.02 -4.85 2.33
C ILE A 320 -6.89 -5.83 2.62
N ALA A 321 -7.11 -7.09 2.29
CA ALA A 321 -6.13 -8.14 2.52
C ALA A 321 -6.11 -9.14 1.36
N ILE A 322 -4.92 -9.71 1.10
CA ILE A 322 -4.72 -10.77 0.09
C ILE A 322 -3.78 -11.84 0.64
N ASP A 323 -4.03 -13.10 0.30
CA ASP A 323 -3.10 -14.20 0.61
C ASP A 323 -2.31 -14.66 -0.62
N ALA A 324 -1.35 -15.55 -0.43
CA ALA A 324 -0.52 -16.11 -1.50
C ALA A 324 -1.29 -17.00 -2.50
N LYS A 325 -2.58 -17.31 -2.24
CA LYS A 325 -3.46 -18.01 -3.16
C LYS A 325 -4.31 -17.06 -4.00
N GLY A 326 -4.21 -15.74 -3.74
CA GLY A 326 -4.99 -14.70 -4.40
C GLY A 326 -6.42 -14.55 -3.84
N ASN A 327 -6.72 -15.13 -2.67
CA ASN A 327 -7.95 -14.82 -1.98
C ASN A 327 -7.91 -13.38 -1.47
N VAL A 328 -9.01 -12.65 -1.62
CA VAL A 328 -9.16 -11.25 -1.21
C VAL A 328 -10.22 -11.13 -0.11
N ALA A 329 -9.90 -10.41 0.96
CA ALA A 329 -10.85 -10.03 2.01
C ALA A 329 -10.85 -8.49 2.18
N MET A 330 -12.03 -7.89 2.31
CA MET A 330 -12.20 -6.44 2.45
C MET A 330 -13.24 -6.09 3.53
N PRO A 331 -13.07 -6.58 4.80
CA PRO A 331 -14.00 -6.27 5.87
C PRO A 331 -13.83 -4.85 6.38
N PHE A 332 -14.95 -4.26 6.83
CA PHE A 332 -14.98 -2.96 7.49
C PHE A 332 -16.17 -2.89 8.47
N ASN A 333 -16.00 -2.17 9.56
CA ASN A 333 -17.03 -1.95 10.58
C ASN A 333 -17.61 -0.53 10.59
N SER A 334 -17.06 0.38 9.76
CA SER A 334 -17.60 1.73 9.50
C SER A 334 -18.85 1.72 8.62
N ALA A 335 -19.43 2.89 8.32
CA ALA A 335 -20.62 3.01 7.48
C ALA A 335 -20.37 2.67 6.00
N GLY A 336 -19.16 2.92 5.50
CA GLY A 336 -18.74 2.58 4.14
C GLY A 336 -17.22 2.49 4.02
N MET A 337 -16.76 1.87 2.93
CA MET A 337 -15.36 1.83 2.52
C MET A 337 -15.28 1.85 0.98
N TYR A 338 -14.60 2.86 0.44
CA TYR A 338 -14.25 2.89 -0.98
C TYR A 338 -13.27 1.74 -1.26
N ARG A 339 -13.64 0.80 -2.13
CA ARG A 339 -12.84 -0.40 -2.39
C ARG A 339 -13.03 -0.96 -3.77
N ALA A 340 -11.98 -1.56 -4.30
CA ALA A 340 -12.07 -2.34 -5.54
C ALA A 340 -11.11 -3.52 -5.50
N SER A 341 -11.37 -4.54 -6.31
CA SER A 341 -10.48 -5.69 -6.49
C SER A 341 -10.58 -6.26 -7.89
N VAL A 342 -9.52 -6.93 -8.32
CA VAL A 342 -9.53 -7.85 -9.46
C VAL A 342 -8.99 -9.18 -8.94
N ASP A 343 -9.80 -10.21 -9.02
CA ASP A 343 -9.45 -11.57 -8.57
C ASP A 343 -8.56 -12.31 -9.58
N ILE A 344 -8.13 -13.51 -9.20
CA ILE A 344 -7.29 -14.37 -10.05
C ILE A 344 -7.93 -14.76 -11.40
N ASN A 345 -9.27 -14.62 -11.54
CA ASN A 345 -10.01 -14.86 -12.76
C ASN A 345 -10.21 -13.59 -13.61
N GLY A 346 -9.65 -12.45 -13.16
CA GLY A 346 -9.81 -11.17 -13.84
C GLY A 346 -11.15 -10.48 -13.58
N LYS A 347 -11.94 -10.95 -12.60
CA LYS A 347 -13.24 -10.35 -12.27
C LYS A 347 -13.04 -9.07 -11.43
N VAL A 348 -13.49 -7.94 -11.98
CA VAL A 348 -13.45 -6.64 -11.31
C VAL A 348 -14.67 -6.51 -10.38
N LYS A 349 -14.41 -6.06 -9.16
CA LYS A 349 -15.45 -5.64 -8.19
C LYS A 349 -15.13 -4.24 -7.68
N VAL A 350 -16.09 -3.31 -7.70
CA VAL A 350 -15.98 -1.97 -7.12
C VAL A 350 -17.19 -1.75 -6.21
N ALA A 351 -16.94 -1.30 -4.97
CA ALA A 351 -18.00 -1.10 -3.99
C ALA A 351 -17.66 0.04 -3.01
N ILE A 352 -18.68 0.62 -2.41
CA ILE A 352 -18.55 1.72 -1.43
C ILE A 352 -19.27 1.36 -0.14
N TYR A 353 -20.51 0.91 -0.21
CA TYR A 353 -21.39 0.65 0.92
C TYR A 353 -21.31 -0.81 1.39
N LYS A 354 -21.93 -1.10 2.52
CA LYS A 354 -22.24 -2.47 2.92
C LYS A 354 -23.26 -3.08 1.97
N ASP A 355 -23.10 -4.38 1.71
CA ASP A 355 -24.04 -5.17 0.90
C ASP A 355 -25.37 -5.33 1.65
#